data_92506b4df900579f748b30dc05eef91d
#
_entry.id   92506b4df900579f748b30dc05eef91d
#
_cell.length_a   1.000
_cell.length_b   1.000
_cell.length_c   1.000
_cell.angle_alpha   90.00
_cell.angle_beta   90.00
_cell.angle_gamma   90.00
#
_symmetry.space_group_name_H-M   'P 1'
#
loop_
_entity.id
_entity.type
_entity.pdbx_description
1 polymer ?
#
loop_
_entity_poly.entity_id
_entity_poly.type
_entity_poly.pdbx_seq_one_letter_code
_entity_poly.pdbx_strand_id
1 'polypeptide(L)'
;MDPWVHIVGGGLSGLSLAASFARFDTLPGRVLISEPNAETLATKTFSFWFTEDEREFLKPEHTNGYWRLSQGPDVAVHRGQHYTYGTRSGRDVLDSALDAIHDHAQIELIPEKIVTKPEATHIFDSRPCDIDTYHVTQSFVGIEVLFEQPHGTAEVGLMERMVATDSGLRFVYVLPLGTDRLLVEYTEFTTTPADFSVLGALNEQYLRDNFGNQSYRIVRTESAHIPMGFKQRSQHIGIPLGARGGMTRDATGYGYRTIRYACDQIAKDLMQYDVVRPFHRPVAMVWADRLFLNLIQHRPDAIPQILIQIATQMTPDKFAAFMMTCSPLDLLNLLRAAPARPFTCALLGRYRWI
;
A
#
# COMPACT_ATOMS: atom_id res chain seq x y z
N MET A 1 -26.81 -19.12 17.44
CA MET A 1 -25.42 -19.37 17.91
C MET A 1 -24.56 -18.25 17.39
N ASP A 2 -23.75 -17.67 18.25
CA ASP A 2 -22.83 -16.64 17.88
C ASP A 2 -21.83 -17.15 16.84
N PRO A 3 -21.35 -16.30 15.92
CA PRO A 3 -20.37 -16.72 14.93
C PRO A 3 -19.05 -17.11 15.62
N TRP A 4 -18.33 -18.07 15.03
CA TRP A 4 -16.97 -18.40 15.44
C TRP A 4 -16.02 -17.22 15.15
N VAL A 5 -16.13 -16.64 13.95
CA VAL A 5 -15.35 -15.44 13.56
C VAL A 5 -16.30 -14.35 13.10
N HIS A 6 -16.05 -13.10 13.54
CA HIS A 6 -16.69 -11.91 13.00
C HIS A 6 -15.62 -10.92 12.51
N ILE A 7 -15.59 -10.64 11.22
CA ILE A 7 -14.70 -9.69 10.57
C ILE A 7 -15.47 -8.39 10.36
N VAL A 8 -15.04 -7.31 11.02
CA VAL A 8 -15.67 -6.01 10.90
C VAL A 8 -14.87 -5.15 9.93
N GLY A 9 -15.47 -4.88 8.76
CA GLY A 9 -14.85 -4.23 7.61
C GLY A 9 -14.49 -5.21 6.51
N GLY A 10 -15.08 -5.06 5.32
CA GLY A 10 -14.88 -5.85 4.11
C GLY A 10 -13.93 -5.19 3.10
N GLY A 11 -12.95 -4.41 3.58
CA GLY A 11 -11.85 -3.94 2.73
C GLY A 11 -10.85 -5.03 2.39
N LEU A 12 -9.67 -4.65 1.85
CA LEU A 12 -8.62 -5.59 1.44
C LEU A 12 -8.30 -6.65 2.50
N SER A 13 -8.10 -6.25 3.75
CA SER A 13 -7.71 -7.18 4.82
C SER A 13 -8.86 -8.08 5.28
N GLY A 14 -10.07 -7.53 5.42
CA GLY A 14 -11.22 -8.33 5.82
C GLY A 14 -11.59 -9.39 4.80
N LEU A 15 -11.68 -9.02 3.52
CA LEU A 15 -11.96 -9.96 2.43
C LEU A 15 -10.81 -10.93 2.19
N SER A 16 -9.55 -10.51 2.37
CA SER A 16 -8.40 -11.43 2.30
C SER A 16 -8.46 -12.50 3.38
N LEU A 17 -8.85 -12.16 4.60
CA LEU A 17 -9.01 -13.14 5.68
C LEU A 17 -10.18 -14.09 5.40
N ALA A 18 -11.33 -13.56 4.96
CA ALA A 18 -12.49 -14.38 4.59
C ALA A 18 -12.16 -15.36 3.45
N ALA A 19 -11.51 -14.88 2.38
CA ALA A 19 -11.06 -15.72 1.27
C ALA A 19 -10.00 -16.76 1.70
N SER A 20 -9.22 -16.48 2.74
CA SER A 20 -8.28 -17.45 3.30
C SER A 20 -9.01 -18.57 4.07
N PHE A 21 -10.08 -18.24 4.79
CA PHE A 21 -10.96 -19.26 5.40
C PHE A 21 -11.69 -20.10 4.36
N ALA A 22 -12.14 -19.51 3.26
CA ALA A 22 -12.84 -20.23 2.19
C ALA A 22 -12.00 -21.33 1.49
N ARG A 23 -10.71 -21.41 1.77
CA ARG A 23 -9.83 -22.49 1.28
C ARG A 23 -9.94 -23.80 2.08
N PHE A 24 -10.68 -23.79 3.18
CA PHE A 24 -10.94 -24.95 4.02
C PHE A 24 -12.37 -25.43 3.80
N ASP A 25 -12.57 -26.68 3.46
CA ASP A 25 -13.91 -27.24 3.14
C ASP A 25 -14.90 -27.13 4.32
N THR A 26 -14.39 -27.13 5.54
CA THR A 26 -15.19 -27.03 6.77
C THR A 26 -14.50 -26.17 7.80
N LEU A 27 -15.26 -25.26 8.43
CA LEU A 27 -14.80 -24.37 9.48
C LEU A 27 -15.37 -24.79 10.84
N PRO A 28 -14.71 -24.46 11.97
CA PRO A 28 -15.24 -24.75 13.33
C PRO A 28 -16.60 -24.11 13.62
N GLY A 29 -16.97 -23.04 12.89
CA GLY A 29 -18.23 -22.34 13.01
C GLY A 29 -18.44 -21.33 11.90
N ARG A 30 -19.48 -20.49 12.02
CA ARG A 30 -19.79 -19.46 11.03
C ARG A 30 -18.76 -18.35 11.05
N VAL A 31 -18.42 -17.83 9.85
CA VAL A 31 -17.61 -16.63 9.62
C VAL A 31 -18.52 -15.54 9.07
N LEU A 32 -18.68 -14.44 9.77
CA LEU A 32 -19.41 -13.26 9.31
C LEU A 32 -18.44 -12.15 8.90
N ILE A 33 -18.73 -11.49 7.79
CA ILE A 33 -18.07 -10.25 7.38
C ILE A 33 -19.13 -9.15 7.38
N SER A 34 -18.91 -8.06 8.13
CA SER A 34 -19.80 -6.91 8.09
C SER A 34 -19.13 -5.77 7.34
N GLU A 35 -19.71 -5.39 6.19
CA GLU A 35 -19.21 -4.30 5.35
C GLU A 35 -20.38 -3.55 4.70
N PRO A 36 -20.60 -2.26 5.02
CA PRO A 36 -21.73 -1.52 4.47
C PRO A 36 -21.67 -1.28 2.96
N ASN A 37 -20.45 -1.25 2.39
CA ASN A 37 -20.25 -1.01 0.95
C ASN A 37 -18.94 -1.62 0.44
N ALA A 38 -18.95 -2.90 0.15
CA ALA A 38 -17.80 -3.63 -0.38
C ALA A 38 -17.31 -3.09 -1.74
N GLU A 39 -18.20 -2.44 -2.52
CA GLU A 39 -17.85 -1.82 -3.81
C GLU A 39 -16.80 -0.70 -3.67
N THR A 40 -16.63 -0.12 -2.49
CA THR A 40 -15.55 0.84 -2.24
C THR A 40 -14.16 0.25 -2.52
N LEU A 41 -13.97 -1.07 -2.34
CA LEU A 41 -12.71 -1.74 -2.66
C LEU A 41 -12.42 -1.71 -4.16
N ALA A 42 -13.45 -1.87 -5.01
CA ALA A 42 -13.32 -1.91 -6.45
C ALA A 42 -12.73 -0.63 -7.07
N THR A 43 -12.79 0.48 -6.34
CA THR A 43 -12.24 1.77 -6.80
C THR A 43 -10.73 1.92 -6.56
N LYS A 44 -10.07 0.94 -5.93
CA LYS A 44 -8.67 1.02 -5.51
C LYS A 44 -7.74 0.30 -6.50
N THR A 45 -6.45 0.66 -6.43
CA THR A 45 -5.37 -0.01 -7.14
C THR A 45 -4.33 -0.46 -6.12
N PHE A 46 -3.87 -1.70 -6.24
CA PHE A 46 -2.85 -2.27 -5.35
C PHE A 46 -1.62 -2.63 -6.14
N SER A 47 -0.49 -2.08 -5.75
CA SER A 47 0.79 -2.38 -6.38
C SER A 47 1.77 -2.95 -5.36
N PHE A 48 2.67 -3.81 -5.82
CA PHE A 48 3.62 -4.54 -4.97
C PHE A 48 4.75 -5.13 -5.81
N TRP A 49 5.92 -5.33 -5.20
CA TRP A 49 6.93 -6.21 -5.79
C TRP A 49 6.69 -7.65 -5.36
N PHE A 50 6.96 -8.57 -6.26
CA PHE A 50 6.84 -10.01 -6.03
C PHE A 50 7.93 -10.77 -6.79
N THR A 51 8.19 -12.00 -6.36
CA THR A 51 9.04 -12.97 -7.05
C THR A 51 8.15 -13.98 -7.80
N GLU A 52 8.70 -14.72 -8.76
CA GLU A 52 7.87 -15.59 -9.61
C GLU A 52 7.15 -16.69 -8.83
N ASP A 53 7.74 -17.20 -7.76
CA ASP A 53 7.11 -18.17 -6.86
C ASP A 53 5.92 -17.62 -6.07
N GLU A 54 5.78 -16.29 -5.97
CA GLU A 54 4.64 -15.63 -5.32
C GLU A 54 3.49 -15.30 -6.29
N ARG A 55 3.69 -15.45 -7.61
CA ARG A 55 2.74 -15.03 -8.65
C ARG A 55 1.37 -15.67 -8.49
N GLU A 56 1.31 -16.97 -8.24
CA GLU A 56 0.03 -17.69 -8.09
C GLU A 56 -0.75 -17.22 -6.85
N PHE A 57 -0.04 -16.90 -5.78
CA PHE A 57 -0.66 -16.45 -4.53
C PHE A 57 -1.10 -14.98 -4.59
N LEU A 58 -0.30 -14.11 -5.17
CA LEU A 58 -0.56 -12.67 -5.21
C LEU A 58 -1.40 -12.25 -6.41
N LYS A 59 -1.41 -13.05 -7.50
CA LYS A 59 -2.24 -12.89 -8.70
C LYS A 59 -2.18 -11.46 -9.31
N PRO A 60 -1.00 -10.95 -9.73
CA PRO A 60 -0.94 -9.65 -10.40
C PRO A 60 -1.67 -9.69 -11.75
N GLU A 61 -2.51 -8.69 -12.05
CA GLU A 61 -3.15 -8.51 -13.37
C GLU A 61 -2.16 -7.90 -14.39
N HIS A 62 -1.37 -6.92 -13.93
CA HIS A 62 -0.35 -6.26 -14.73
C HIS A 62 1.00 -6.43 -14.08
N THR A 63 2.03 -6.61 -14.89
CA THR A 63 3.41 -6.79 -14.40
C THR A 63 4.37 -5.95 -15.20
N ASN A 64 5.39 -5.39 -14.53
CA ASN A 64 6.42 -4.61 -15.15
C ASN A 64 7.79 -4.92 -14.52
N GLY A 65 8.77 -5.21 -15.35
CA GLY A 65 10.15 -5.48 -14.94
C GLY A 65 10.98 -4.22 -14.72
N TYR A 66 10.45 -3.04 -15.04
CA TYR A 66 11.18 -1.77 -14.97
C TYR A 66 10.44 -0.76 -14.10
N TRP A 67 11.19 -0.05 -13.27
CA TRP A 67 10.68 1.08 -12.50
C TRP A 67 11.71 2.19 -12.39
N ARG A 68 11.24 3.42 -12.25
CA ARG A 68 12.08 4.62 -12.23
C ARG A 68 11.67 5.61 -11.15
N LEU A 69 12.66 6.38 -10.70
CA LEU A 69 12.52 7.55 -9.86
C LEU A 69 13.20 8.73 -10.54
N SER A 70 12.68 9.95 -10.37
CA SER A 70 13.33 11.14 -10.95
C SER A 70 13.18 12.39 -10.09
N GLN A 71 14.24 13.22 -10.11
CA GLN A 71 14.29 14.54 -9.48
C GLN A 71 15.05 15.50 -10.39
N GLY A 72 14.37 16.48 -10.97
CA GLY A 72 14.99 17.36 -11.95
C GLY A 72 15.65 16.55 -13.08
N PRO A 73 16.96 16.73 -13.36
CA PRO A 73 17.68 15.97 -14.38
C PRO A 73 18.11 14.57 -13.92
N ASP A 74 18.09 14.30 -12.61
CA ASP A 74 18.56 13.03 -12.06
C ASP A 74 17.48 11.96 -12.21
N VAL A 75 17.85 10.81 -12.79
CA VAL A 75 16.97 9.69 -13.04
C VAL A 75 17.65 8.39 -12.63
N ALA A 76 16.96 7.57 -11.85
CA ALA A 76 17.34 6.19 -11.55
C ALA A 76 16.35 5.25 -12.22
N VAL A 77 16.83 4.40 -13.13
CA VAL A 77 16.03 3.35 -13.79
C VAL A 77 16.50 2.00 -13.29
N HIS A 78 15.58 1.20 -12.83
CA HIS A 78 15.82 -0.14 -12.34
C HIS A 78 15.21 -1.18 -13.28
N ARG A 79 15.95 -2.25 -13.50
CA ARG A 79 15.46 -3.47 -14.14
C ARG A 79 15.59 -4.60 -13.15
N GLY A 80 14.46 -5.11 -12.65
CA GLY A 80 14.43 -6.26 -11.74
C GLY A 80 14.91 -7.53 -12.41
N GLN A 81 15.67 -8.36 -11.68
CA GLN A 81 16.12 -9.69 -12.11
C GLN A 81 15.32 -10.78 -11.39
N HIS A 82 15.10 -10.61 -10.09
CA HIS A 82 14.32 -11.51 -9.25
C HIS A 82 12.94 -10.93 -8.90
N TYR A 83 12.85 -9.61 -8.77
CA TYR A 83 11.60 -8.93 -8.47
C TYR A 83 10.96 -8.34 -9.71
N THR A 84 9.65 -8.48 -9.79
CA THR A 84 8.78 -7.84 -10.77
C THR A 84 7.80 -6.94 -10.03
N TYR A 85 7.47 -5.78 -10.59
CA TYR A 85 6.44 -4.92 -10.05
C TYR A 85 5.08 -5.37 -10.56
N GLY A 86 4.19 -5.73 -9.66
CA GLY A 86 2.85 -6.21 -9.93
C GLY A 86 1.79 -5.19 -9.57
N THR A 87 0.69 -5.19 -10.29
CA THR A 87 -0.50 -4.40 -10.00
C THR A 87 -1.73 -5.25 -10.06
N ARG A 88 -2.67 -5.01 -9.16
CA ARG A 88 -3.96 -5.64 -9.12
C ARG A 88 -5.05 -4.61 -8.85
N SER A 89 -6.12 -4.61 -9.63
CA SER A 89 -7.26 -3.73 -9.41
C SER A 89 -8.05 -4.15 -8.18
N GLY A 90 -8.67 -3.20 -7.51
CA GLY A 90 -9.57 -3.48 -6.41
C GLY A 90 -10.82 -4.23 -6.86
N ARG A 91 -11.23 -4.06 -8.14
CA ARG A 91 -12.31 -4.84 -8.75
C ARG A 91 -11.96 -6.32 -8.78
N ASP A 92 -10.80 -6.69 -9.33
CA ASP A 92 -10.39 -8.09 -9.39
C ASP A 92 -10.15 -8.69 -7.99
N VAL A 93 -9.64 -7.89 -7.03
CA VAL A 93 -9.53 -8.33 -5.62
C VAL A 93 -10.90 -8.61 -5.01
N LEU A 94 -11.88 -7.72 -5.23
CA LEU A 94 -13.25 -7.87 -4.72
C LEU A 94 -13.91 -9.10 -5.34
N ASP A 95 -13.94 -9.19 -6.67
CA ASP A 95 -14.59 -10.26 -7.39
C ASP A 95 -13.98 -11.62 -7.00
N SER A 96 -12.65 -11.74 -7.00
CA SER A 96 -11.97 -12.98 -6.56
C SER A 96 -12.26 -13.37 -5.10
N ALA A 97 -12.47 -12.39 -4.21
CA ALA A 97 -12.81 -12.68 -2.83
C ALA A 97 -14.28 -13.10 -2.70
N LEU A 98 -15.20 -12.43 -3.41
CA LEU A 98 -16.62 -12.78 -3.42
C LEU A 98 -16.83 -14.17 -4.03
N ASP A 99 -16.18 -14.49 -5.14
CA ASP A 99 -16.23 -15.83 -5.75
C ASP A 99 -15.75 -16.91 -4.78
N ALA A 100 -14.65 -16.65 -4.04
CA ALA A 100 -14.11 -17.60 -3.09
C ALA A 100 -15.05 -17.88 -1.90
N ILE A 101 -15.84 -16.89 -1.46
CA ILE A 101 -16.75 -17.02 -0.30
C ILE A 101 -18.18 -17.41 -0.70
N HIS A 102 -18.57 -17.17 -1.96
CA HIS A 102 -19.96 -17.33 -2.43
C HIS A 102 -20.54 -18.73 -2.20
N ASP A 103 -19.77 -19.75 -2.52
CA ASP A 103 -20.21 -21.14 -2.42
C ASP A 103 -19.90 -21.78 -1.05
N HIS A 104 -19.31 -21.04 -0.12
CA HIS A 104 -18.93 -21.57 1.19
C HIS A 104 -20.07 -21.42 2.19
N ALA A 105 -20.72 -22.52 2.54
CA ALA A 105 -21.93 -22.54 3.39
C ALA A 105 -21.79 -21.89 4.79
N GLN A 106 -20.54 -21.72 5.27
CA GLN A 106 -20.26 -21.17 6.61
C GLN A 106 -19.74 -19.73 6.58
N ILE A 107 -19.57 -19.10 5.41
CA ILE A 107 -19.06 -17.73 5.28
C ILE A 107 -20.17 -16.83 4.71
N GLU A 108 -20.39 -15.69 5.35
CA GLU A 108 -21.46 -14.76 4.96
C GLU A 108 -20.97 -13.32 5.02
N LEU A 109 -21.18 -12.57 3.93
CA LEU A 109 -20.98 -11.12 3.86
C LEU A 109 -22.32 -10.42 4.05
N ILE A 110 -22.41 -9.59 5.10
CA ILE A 110 -23.63 -8.82 5.42
C ILE A 110 -23.38 -7.30 5.20
N PRO A 111 -24.33 -6.59 4.58
CA PRO A 111 -24.21 -5.15 4.30
C PRO A 111 -24.54 -4.31 5.54
N GLU A 112 -23.75 -4.47 6.60
CA GLU A 112 -24.00 -3.81 7.89
C GLU A 112 -22.78 -3.03 8.36
N LYS A 113 -23.03 -1.85 8.96
CA LYS A 113 -22.01 -1.03 9.61
C LYS A 113 -21.93 -1.33 11.10
N ILE A 114 -20.88 -1.96 11.53
CA ILE A 114 -20.62 -2.26 12.96
C ILE A 114 -19.78 -1.15 13.57
N VAL A 115 -20.28 -0.56 14.66
CA VAL A 115 -19.60 0.51 15.42
C VAL A 115 -19.20 0.07 16.83
N THR A 116 -19.90 -0.91 17.40
CA THR A 116 -19.63 -1.50 18.72
C THR A 116 -19.12 -2.92 18.57
N LYS A 117 -18.49 -3.45 19.63
CA LYS A 117 -17.97 -4.81 19.62
C LYS A 117 -19.12 -5.82 19.45
N PRO A 118 -19.14 -6.63 18.38
CA PRO A 118 -20.13 -7.69 18.20
C PRO A 118 -19.83 -8.90 19.08
N GLU A 119 -20.76 -9.85 19.14
CA GLU A 119 -20.55 -11.13 19.81
C GLU A 119 -19.99 -12.16 18.82
N ALA A 120 -18.83 -12.73 19.12
CA ALA A 120 -18.18 -13.82 18.39
C ALA A 120 -17.01 -14.38 19.22
N THR A 121 -16.58 -15.62 18.93
CA THR A 121 -15.39 -16.19 19.59
C THR A 121 -14.14 -15.38 19.21
N HIS A 122 -13.96 -15.09 17.92
CA HIS A 122 -12.87 -14.26 17.42
C HIS A 122 -13.44 -13.06 16.65
N ILE A 123 -13.01 -11.86 17.02
CA ILE A 123 -13.46 -10.61 16.36
C ILE A 123 -12.24 -9.95 15.75
N PHE A 124 -12.31 -9.65 14.44
CA PHE A 124 -11.27 -8.93 13.70
C PHE A 124 -11.76 -7.55 13.32
N ASP A 125 -10.93 -6.52 13.57
CA ASP A 125 -11.23 -5.12 13.25
C ASP A 125 -10.41 -4.65 12.04
N SER A 126 -11.05 -4.66 10.88
CA SER A 126 -10.49 -4.23 9.58
C SER A 126 -11.01 -2.84 9.15
N ARG A 127 -11.66 -2.09 10.03
CA ARG A 127 -12.19 -0.76 9.73
C ARG A 127 -11.06 0.24 9.43
N PRO A 128 -11.33 1.31 8.66
CA PRO A 128 -10.36 2.39 8.45
C PRO A 128 -9.87 3.00 9.76
N CYS A 129 -8.64 3.52 9.74
CA CYS A 129 -8.09 4.29 10.85
C CYS A 129 -8.43 5.77 10.69
N ASP A 130 -8.54 6.51 11.81
CA ASP A 130 -8.70 7.95 11.78
C ASP A 130 -7.38 8.62 11.37
N ILE A 131 -7.46 9.55 10.41
CA ILE A 131 -6.28 10.19 9.84
C ILE A 131 -5.51 11.05 10.85
N ASP A 132 -6.20 11.65 11.80
CA ASP A 132 -5.62 12.52 12.83
C ASP A 132 -4.72 11.78 13.83
N THR A 133 -4.77 10.45 13.81
CA THR A 133 -3.92 9.60 14.67
C THR A 133 -2.52 9.36 14.10
N TYR A 134 -2.17 9.96 12.96
CA TYR A 134 -0.91 9.73 12.27
C TYR A 134 -0.02 10.97 12.20
N HIS A 135 1.29 10.74 12.02
CA HIS A 135 2.28 11.80 11.94
C HIS A 135 2.36 12.46 10.56
N VAL A 136 2.21 11.65 9.53
CA VAL A 136 2.28 12.04 8.13
C VAL A 136 1.11 11.40 7.38
N THR A 137 0.61 12.07 6.39
CA THR A 137 -0.43 11.58 5.50
C THR A 137 0.11 11.52 4.08
N GLN A 138 -0.07 10.38 3.42
CA GLN A 138 0.03 10.27 1.97
C GLN A 138 -1.33 10.64 1.40
N SER A 139 -1.42 11.79 0.74
CA SER A 139 -2.62 12.22 0.01
C SER A 139 -2.37 12.05 -1.47
N PHE A 140 -3.31 11.47 -2.19
CA PHE A 140 -3.18 11.30 -3.63
C PHE A 140 -4.49 11.45 -4.38
N VAL A 141 -4.36 11.81 -5.66
CA VAL A 141 -5.41 11.73 -6.67
C VAL A 141 -4.84 11.01 -7.87
N GLY A 142 -5.47 9.93 -8.30
CA GLY A 142 -5.13 9.16 -9.49
C GLY A 142 -6.18 9.34 -10.58
N ILE A 143 -5.75 9.46 -11.83
CA ILE A 143 -6.58 9.50 -13.02
C ILE A 143 -6.15 8.35 -13.93
N GLU A 144 -7.05 7.40 -14.14
CA GLU A 144 -6.84 6.31 -15.10
C GLU A 144 -7.39 6.71 -16.46
N VAL A 145 -6.54 6.64 -17.48
CA VAL A 145 -6.86 7.00 -18.85
C VAL A 145 -6.72 5.81 -19.79
N LEU A 146 -7.60 5.77 -20.80
CA LEU A 146 -7.53 4.83 -21.92
C LEU A 146 -7.25 5.61 -23.19
N PHE A 147 -6.13 5.30 -23.84
CA PHE A 147 -5.69 5.90 -25.09
C PHE A 147 -6.28 5.14 -26.30
N GLU A 148 -6.46 5.83 -27.41
CA GLU A 148 -6.85 5.21 -28.70
C GLU A 148 -5.67 4.50 -29.38
N GLN A 149 -4.44 4.88 -29.04
CA GLN A 149 -3.19 4.31 -29.54
C GLN A 149 -2.27 4.00 -28.35
N PRO A 150 -1.26 3.13 -28.52
CA PRO A 150 -0.30 2.86 -27.45
C PRO A 150 0.35 4.13 -26.90
N HIS A 151 0.31 4.31 -25.58
CA HIS A 151 0.84 5.51 -24.91
C HIS A 151 2.38 5.57 -24.85
N GLY A 152 3.08 4.47 -25.15
CA GLY A 152 4.53 4.41 -25.23
C GLY A 152 5.28 4.39 -23.87
N THR A 153 4.60 4.46 -22.74
CA THR A 153 5.21 4.37 -21.42
C THR A 153 5.50 2.91 -21.08
N ALA A 154 6.79 2.58 -20.95
CA ALA A 154 7.23 1.19 -20.71
C ALA A 154 7.59 0.90 -19.24
N GLU A 155 7.84 1.94 -18.44
CA GLU A 155 8.37 1.83 -17.08
C GLU A 155 7.33 2.30 -16.07
N VAL A 156 7.34 1.71 -14.87
CA VAL A 156 6.58 2.24 -13.74
C VAL A 156 7.31 3.45 -13.19
N GLY A 157 6.72 4.62 -13.26
CA GLY A 157 7.20 5.81 -12.57
C GLY A 157 6.83 5.74 -11.09
N LEU A 158 7.70 5.19 -10.23
CA LEU A 158 7.41 5.04 -8.79
C LEU A 158 7.31 6.39 -8.08
N MET A 159 8.26 7.28 -8.37
CA MET A 159 8.32 8.63 -7.80
C MET A 159 9.00 9.52 -8.84
N GLU A 160 8.23 10.01 -9.79
CA GLU A 160 8.73 10.90 -10.80
C GLU A 160 8.54 12.37 -10.42
N ARG A 161 9.42 13.23 -10.93
CA ARG A 161 9.36 14.67 -10.70
C ARG A 161 9.29 15.03 -9.22
N MET A 162 10.05 14.31 -8.38
CA MET A 162 10.08 14.58 -6.94
C MET A 162 10.47 16.03 -6.66
N VAL A 163 9.67 16.70 -5.83
CA VAL A 163 9.95 18.05 -5.33
C VAL A 163 9.64 18.14 -3.84
N ALA A 164 10.49 18.86 -3.12
CA ALA A 164 10.17 19.23 -1.75
C ALA A 164 9.06 20.30 -1.74
N THR A 165 8.14 20.19 -0.81
CA THR A 165 7.15 21.21 -0.47
C THR A 165 7.43 21.76 0.91
N ASP A 166 6.77 22.84 1.32
CA ASP A 166 6.96 23.43 2.66
C ASP A 166 6.63 22.44 3.79
N SER A 167 5.77 21.46 3.52
CA SER A 167 5.27 20.50 4.51
C SER A 167 5.65 19.05 4.21
N GLY A 168 6.44 18.77 3.16
CA GLY A 168 6.76 17.40 2.82
C GLY A 168 7.35 17.18 1.43
N LEU A 169 6.86 16.14 0.75
CA LEU A 169 7.33 15.67 -0.55
C LEU A 169 6.16 15.51 -1.50
N ARG A 170 6.29 16.02 -2.73
CA ARG A 170 5.36 15.78 -3.84
C ARG A 170 6.05 15.05 -4.97
N PHE A 171 5.33 14.14 -5.61
CA PHE A 171 5.79 13.41 -6.80
C PHE A 171 4.60 12.92 -7.63
N VAL A 172 4.86 12.44 -8.84
CA VAL A 172 3.87 11.73 -9.64
C VAL A 172 4.24 10.26 -9.75
N TYR A 173 3.24 9.42 -9.52
CA TYR A 173 3.29 7.99 -9.78
C TYR A 173 2.63 7.70 -11.12
N VAL A 174 3.30 6.92 -11.97
CA VAL A 174 2.86 6.61 -13.33
C VAL A 174 2.87 5.11 -13.51
N LEU A 175 1.72 4.52 -13.72
CA LEU A 175 1.54 3.09 -13.74
C LEU A 175 0.94 2.61 -15.05
N PRO A 176 1.73 1.96 -15.94
CA PRO A 176 1.21 1.30 -17.12
C PRO A 176 0.33 0.10 -16.73
N LEU A 177 -0.92 0.11 -17.19
CA LEU A 177 -1.91 -0.96 -17.00
C LEU A 177 -2.19 -1.68 -18.34
N GLY A 178 -1.17 -1.81 -19.19
CA GLY A 178 -1.24 -2.33 -20.53
C GLY A 178 -0.58 -1.36 -21.52
N THR A 179 -0.83 -1.55 -22.81
CA THR A 179 -0.26 -0.71 -23.87
C THR A 179 -1.01 0.60 -24.09
N ASP A 180 -2.31 0.60 -23.80
CA ASP A 180 -3.26 1.67 -24.04
C ASP A 180 -3.88 2.27 -22.78
N ARG A 181 -3.57 1.73 -21.59
CA ARG A 181 -4.15 2.14 -20.32
C ARG A 181 -3.05 2.57 -19.33
N LEU A 182 -3.22 3.74 -18.73
CA LEU A 182 -2.26 4.36 -17.83
C LEU A 182 -2.97 4.96 -16.61
N LEU A 183 -2.45 4.71 -15.42
CA LEU A 183 -2.81 5.47 -14.22
C LEU A 183 -1.72 6.51 -13.96
N VAL A 184 -2.14 7.77 -13.81
CA VAL A 184 -1.28 8.89 -13.39
C VAL A 184 -1.79 9.38 -12.05
N GLU A 185 -0.91 9.43 -11.04
CA GLU A 185 -1.30 9.74 -9.68
C GLU A 185 -0.32 10.76 -9.07
N TYR A 186 -0.80 11.99 -8.82
CA TYR A 186 -0.05 12.93 -8.00
C TYR A 186 -0.25 12.65 -6.53
N THR A 187 0.87 12.54 -5.83
CA THR A 187 0.95 12.16 -4.42
C THR A 187 1.73 13.18 -3.62
N GLU A 188 1.27 13.49 -2.42
CA GLU A 188 2.01 14.25 -1.42
C GLU A 188 2.12 13.48 -0.11
N PHE A 189 3.31 13.51 0.48
CA PHE A 189 3.58 13.11 1.86
C PHE A 189 3.71 14.36 2.71
N THR A 190 2.74 14.63 3.56
CA THR A 190 2.66 15.87 4.33
C THR A 190 2.16 15.64 5.76
N THR A 191 2.46 16.57 6.66
CA THR A 191 1.96 16.55 8.04
C THR A 191 0.47 16.94 8.14
N THR A 192 -0.07 17.57 7.11
CA THR A 192 -1.49 17.93 6.97
C THR A 192 -1.99 17.36 5.65
N PRO A 193 -3.17 16.74 5.59
CA PRO A 193 -3.72 16.21 4.35
C PRO A 193 -3.74 17.25 3.22
N ALA A 194 -3.26 16.87 2.04
CA ALA A 194 -3.24 17.75 0.87
C ALA A 194 -4.64 17.90 0.26
N ASP A 195 -4.88 19.03 -0.40
CA ASP A 195 -6.13 19.29 -1.12
C ASP A 195 -6.16 18.47 -2.43
N PHE A 196 -7.19 17.64 -2.57
CA PHE A 196 -7.40 16.82 -3.77
C PHE A 196 -7.60 17.65 -5.05
N SER A 197 -8.14 18.87 -4.95
CA SER A 197 -8.31 19.74 -6.12
C SER A 197 -6.96 20.16 -6.73
N VAL A 198 -5.99 20.43 -5.87
CA VAL A 198 -4.60 20.76 -6.30
C VAL A 198 -3.95 19.54 -6.97
N LEU A 199 -4.04 18.38 -6.36
CA LEU A 199 -3.46 17.14 -6.92
C LEU A 199 -4.14 16.73 -8.24
N GLY A 200 -5.46 16.93 -8.34
CA GLY A 200 -6.22 16.70 -9.57
C GLY A 200 -5.77 17.60 -10.72
N ALA A 201 -5.60 18.91 -10.46
CA ALA A 201 -5.11 19.85 -11.45
C ALA A 201 -3.68 19.52 -11.93
N LEU A 202 -2.81 19.03 -11.04
CA LEU A 202 -1.46 18.56 -11.39
C LEU A 202 -1.49 17.31 -12.28
N ASN A 203 -2.41 16.36 -12.05
CA ASN A 203 -2.60 15.20 -12.92
C ASN A 203 -3.02 15.63 -14.32
N GLU A 204 -4.00 16.52 -14.43
CA GLU A 204 -4.44 17.03 -15.73
C GLU A 204 -3.32 17.74 -16.46
N GLN A 205 -2.52 18.54 -15.74
CA GLN A 205 -1.36 19.20 -16.33
C GLN A 205 -0.33 18.17 -16.82
N TYR A 206 -0.04 17.14 -16.03
CA TYR A 206 0.87 16.06 -16.44
C TYR A 206 0.39 15.36 -17.70
N LEU A 207 -0.89 15.03 -17.80
CA LEU A 207 -1.48 14.40 -18.97
C LEU A 207 -1.39 15.32 -20.21
N ARG A 208 -1.68 16.61 -20.07
CA ARG A 208 -1.51 17.59 -21.16
C ARG A 208 -0.06 17.68 -21.64
N ASP A 209 0.89 17.76 -20.70
CA ASP A 209 2.31 17.97 -21.03
C ASP A 209 2.94 16.75 -21.73
N ASN A 210 2.53 15.53 -21.34
CA ASN A 210 3.18 14.33 -21.82
C ASN A 210 2.38 13.61 -22.93
N PHE A 211 1.06 13.80 -22.98
CA PHE A 211 0.16 13.08 -23.88
C PHE A 211 -0.85 13.99 -24.59
N GLY A 212 -0.70 15.30 -24.54
CA GLY A 212 -1.67 16.25 -25.11
C GLY A 212 -1.84 16.17 -26.64
N ASN A 213 -0.97 15.45 -27.34
CA ASN A 213 -1.06 15.14 -28.76
C ASN A 213 -1.75 13.79 -29.06
N GLN A 214 -2.20 13.07 -28.04
CA GLN A 214 -2.86 11.79 -28.15
C GLN A 214 -4.31 11.89 -27.70
N SER A 215 -5.22 11.16 -28.37
CA SER A 215 -6.60 11.02 -27.92
C SER A 215 -6.69 10.01 -26.81
N TYR A 216 -7.31 10.42 -25.70
CA TYR A 216 -7.61 9.53 -24.57
C TYR A 216 -8.93 9.91 -23.91
N ARG A 217 -9.50 8.98 -23.17
CA ARG A 217 -10.64 9.22 -22.28
C ARG A 217 -10.31 8.82 -20.85
N ILE A 218 -10.87 9.54 -19.90
CA ILE A 218 -10.77 9.18 -18.47
C ILE A 218 -11.68 7.98 -18.23
N VAL A 219 -11.13 6.92 -17.63
CA VAL A 219 -11.85 5.69 -17.27
C VAL A 219 -12.39 5.81 -15.86
N ARG A 220 -11.54 6.23 -14.91
CA ARG A 220 -11.93 6.47 -13.52
C ARG A 220 -10.96 7.45 -12.85
N THR A 221 -11.40 7.93 -11.70
CA THR A 221 -10.54 8.68 -10.78
C THR A 221 -10.55 7.99 -9.42
N GLU A 222 -9.44 8.04 -8.72
CA GLU A 222 -9.34 7.58 -7.33
C GLU A 222 -8.64 8.62 -6.47
N SER A 223 -8.99 8.67 -5.20
CA SER A 223 -8.31 9.52 -4.23
C SER A 223 -8.37 8.89 -2.85
N ALA A 224 -7.37 9.15 -2.05
CA ALA A 224 -7.39 8.78 -0.65
C ALA A 224 -6.34 9.58 0.16
N HIS A 225 -6.56 9.54 1.47
CA HIS A 225 -5.54 9.86 2.46
C HIS A 225 -5.11 8.56 3.13
N ILE A 226 -3.84 8.16 2.94
CA ILE A 226 -3.25 6.99 3.57
C ILE A 226 -2.46 7.45 4.79
N PRO A 227 -2.79 6.95 5.97
CA PRO A 227 -2.06 7.32 7.19
C PRO A 227 -0.67 6.71 7.20
N MET A 228 0.33 7.49 7.64
CA MET A 228 1.73 7.12 7.74
C MET A 228 2.27 7.40 9.15
N GLY A 229 2.66 6.34 9.86
CA GLY A 229 3.18 6.41 11.23
C GLY A 229 2.15 6.81 12.30
N PHE A 230 2.00 5.99 13.34
CA PHE A 230 1.01 6.22 14.39
C PHE A 230 1.47 7.28 15.40
N LYS A 231 0.62 8.28 15.67
CA LYS A 231 0.72 9.15 16.86
C LYS A 231 0.09 8.48 18.08
N GLN A 232 -1.07 7.84 17.87
CA GLN A 232 -1.85 7.19 18.91
C GLN A 232 -2.53 5.96 18.33
N ARG A 233 -2.61 4.88 19.09
CA ARG A 233 -3.34 3.69 18.67
C ARG A 233 -4.83 3.97 18.71
N SER A 234 -5.53 3.72 17.60
CA SER A 234 -6.99 3.76 17.53
C SER A 234 -7.59 2.71 18.48
N GLN A 235 -8.77 3.00 19.04
CA GLN A 235 -9.52 2.01 19.79
C GLN A 235 -9.96 0.88 18.85
N HIS A 236 -9.77 -0.36 19.28
CA HIS A 236 -10.15 -1.56 18.54
C HIS A 236 -11.38 -2.21 19.20
N ILE A 237 -12.28 -2.73 18.38
CA ILE A 237 -13.40 -3.56 18.85
C ILE A 237 -13.07 -5.07 18.81
N GLY A 238 -11.91 -5.40 18.26
CA GLY A 238 -11.41 -6.78 18.12
C GLY A 238 -9.91 -6.78 17.82
N ILE A 239 -9.42 -7.87 17.26
CA ILE A 239 -8.03 -8.04 16.81
C ILE A 239 -7.83 -7.16 15.57
N PRO A 240 -6.90 -6.19 15.58
CA PRO A 240 -6.75 -5.26 14.47
C PRO A 240 -6.14 -5.94 13.24
N LEU A 241 -6.71 -5.67 12.06
CA LEU A 241 -6.24 -6.12 10.74
C LEU A 241 -5.84 -4.96 9.84
N GLY A 242 -5.13 -5.26 8.77
CA GLY A 242 -4.75 -4.31 7.72
C GLY A 242 -3.91 -3.15 8.27
N ALA A 243 -4.20 -1.93 7.83
CA ALA A 243 -3.51 -0.73 8.29
C ALA A 243 -3.64 -0.56 9.81
N ARG A 244 -4.83 -0.80 10.35
CA ARG A 244 -5.11 -0.77 11.80
C ARG A 244 -4.25 -1.78 12.58
N GLY A 245 -3.99 -2.96 12.00
CA GLY A 245 -3.11 -4.00 12.55
C GLY A 245 -1.62 -3.80 12.23
N GLY A 246 -1.24 -2.68 11.62
CA GLY A 246 0.15 -2.41 11.23
C GLY A 246 0.66 -3.26 10.06
N MET A 247 -0.24 -3.81 9.24
CA MET A 247 0.12 -4.64 8.09
C MET A 247 0.47 -3.83 6.84
N THR A 248 0.34 -2.50 6.91
CA THR A 248 0.86 -1.57 5.90
C THR A 248 2.20 -1.01 6.36
N ARG A 249 3.07 -0.70 5.42
CA ARG A 249 4.35 -0.07 5.71
C ARG A 249 4.16 1.43 5.98
N ASP A 250 4.64 1.91 7.13
CA ASP A 250 4.40 3.29 7.57
C ASP A 250 5.00 4.35 6.65
N ALA A 251 6.14 4.04 5.99
CA ALA A 251 6.84 4.98 5.12
C ALA A 251 6.28 5.06 3.69
N THR A 252 5.47 4.09 3.26
CA THR A 252 5.11 3.94 1.83
C THR A 252 3.65 3.59 1.59
N GLY A 253 2.91 3.19 2.61
CA GLY A 253 1.54 2.69 2.47
C GLY A 253 1.40 1.30 1.82
N TYR A 254 2.50 0.69 1.34
CA TYR A 254 2.44 -0.66 0.76
C TYR A 254 1.92 -1.67 1.79
N GLY A 255 0.93 -2.46 1.41
CA GLY A 255 0.30 -3.41 2.32
C GLY A 255 -0.25 -4.66 1.64
N TYR A 256 -0.51 -4.65 0.33
CA TYR A 256 -1.18 -5.76 -0.36
C TYR A 256 -0.52 -7.11 -0.07
N ARG A 257 0.76 -7.26 -0.37
CA ARG A 257 1.52 -8.49 -0.15
C ARG A 257 1.49 -8.91 1.33
N THR A 258 1.81 -8.00 2.24
CA THR A 258 1.85 -8.27 3.69
C THR A 258 0.49 -8.69 4.23
N ILE A 259 -0.59 -8.00 3.83
CA ILE A 259 -1.95 -8.32 4.24
C ILE A 259 -2.35 -9.71 3.76
N ARG A 260 -2.07 -10.05 2.49
CA ARG A 260 -2.37 -11.37 1.93
C ARG A 260 -1.71 -12.50 2.73
N TYR A 261 -0.41 -12.39 2.99
CA TYR A 261 0.33 -13.39 3.77
C TYR A 261 -0.10 -13.44 5.24
N ALA A 262 -0.31 -12.30 5.88
CA ALA A 262 -0.75 -12.25 7.28
C ALA A 262 -2.14 -12.87 7.45
N CYS A 263 -3.09 -12.57 6.55
CA CYS A 263 -4.43 -13.15 6.59
C CYS A 263 -4.42 -14.67 6.35
N ASP A 264 -3.61 -15.15 5.39
CA ASP A 264 -3.44 -16.58 5.14
C ASP A 264 -2.86 -17.31 6.37
N GLN A 265 -1.86 -16.69 7.04
CA GLN A 265 -1.28 -17.25 8.25
C GLN A 265 -2.26 -17.25 9.42
N ILE A 266 -3.03 -16.17 9.61
CA ILE A 266 -4.08 -16.08 10.65
C ILE A 266 -5.12 -17.18 10.46
N ALA A 267 -5.60 -17.39 9.23
CA ALA A 267 -6.57 -18.44 8.94
C ALA A 267 -6.00 -19.84 9.26
N LYS A 268 -4.75 -20.13 8.85
CA LYS A 268 -4.07 -21.39 9.16
C LYS A 268 -3.90 -21.61 10.66
N ASP A 269 -3.45 -20.59 11.41
CA ASP A 269 -3.22 -20.68 12.84
C ASP A 269 -4.55 -20.93 13.59
N LEU A 270 -5.63 -20.26 13.21
CA LEU A 270 -6.96 -20.49 13.78
C LEU A 270 -7.49 -21.90 13.47
N MET A 271 -7.38 -22.36 12.23
CA MET A 271 -7.82 -23.68 11.83
C MET A 271 -7.04 -24.81 12.52
N GLN A 272 -5.75 -24.62 12.76
CA GLN A 272 -4.89 -25.67 13.31
C GLN A 272 -4.81 -25.64 14.84
N TYR A 273 -4.84 -24.45 15.44
CA TYR A 273 -4.51 -24.29 16.87
C TYR A 273 -5.56 -23.50 17.66
N ASP A 274 -6.58 -22.95 17.00
CA ASP A 274 -7.55 -21.99 17.59
C ASP A 274 -6.87 -20.79 18.26
N VAL A 275 -5.76 -20.29 17.66
CA VAL A 275 -4.94 -19.21 18.20
C VAL A 275 -4.74 -18.12 17.15
N VAL A 276 -4.86 -16.86 17.56
CA VAL A 276 -4.44 -15.71 16.75
C VAL A 276 -3.09 -15.21 17.24
N ARG A 277 -2.07 -15.32 16.39
CA ARG A 277 -0.77 -14.73 16.66
C ARG A 277 -0.75 -13.27 16.18
N PRO A 278 -0.31 -12.32 17.04
CA PRO A 278 -0.19 -10.92 16.63
C PRO A 278 0.75 -10.78 15.44
N PHE A 279 0.35 -9.95 14.47
CA PHE A 279 1.26 -9.57 13.39
C PHE A 279 2.36 -8.64 13.94
N HIS A 280 3.60 -8.91 13.57
CA HIS A 280 4.75 -8.08 13.92
C HIS A 280 5.55 -7.72 12.68
N ARG A 281 5.79 -6.41 12.48
CA ARG A 281 6.70 -5.93 11.44
C ARG A 281 8.16 -6.20 11.85
N PRO A 282 9.06 -6.47 10.89
CA PRO A 282 10.49 -6.55 11.17
C PRO A 282 10.99 -5.26 11.86
N VAL A 283 11.81 -5.39 12.90
CA VAL A 283 12.35 -4.23 13.64
C VAL A 283 13.12 -3.29 12.72
N ALA A 284 13.87 -3.84 11.75
CA ALA A 284 14.60 -3.07 10.75
C ALA A 284 13.66 -2.19 9.90
N MET A 285 12.49 -2.71 9.50
CA MET A 285 11.47 -1.98 8.76
C MET A 285 10.90 -0.83 9.61
N VAL A 286 10.51 -1.11 10.85
CA VAL A 286 9.96 -0.09 11.76
C VAL A 286 10.96 1.04 11.96
N TRP A 287 12.23 0.72 12.12
CA TRP A 287 13.28 1.71 12.29
C TRP A 287 13.51 2.56 11.03
N ALA A 288 13.59 1.92 9.85
CA ALA A 288 13.76 2.63 8.58
C ALA A 288 12.58 3.57 8.29
N ASP A 289 11.35 3.09 8.54
CA ASP A 289 10.13 3.86 8.31
C ASP A 289 10.06 5.08 9.25
N ARG A 290 10.37 4.91 10.53
CA ARG A 290 10.46 6.03 11.50
C ARG A 290 11.48 7.08 11.07
N LEU A 291 12.65 6.63 10.62
CA LEU A 291 13.68 7.55 10.12
C LEU A 291 13.18 8.37 8.93
N PHE A 292 12.52 7.74 7.98
CA PHE A 292 11.98 8.42 6.80
C PHE A 292 10.87 9.42 7.19
N LEU A 293 9.93 9.03 8.04
CA LEU A 293 8.87 9.91 8.52
C LEU A 293 9.43 11.11 9.30
N ASN A 294 10.46 10.89 10.09
CA ASN A 294 11.16 11.97 10.79
C ASN A 294 11.82 12.97 9.82
N LEU A 295 12.41 12.45 8.72
CA LEU A 295 12.96 13.31 7.68
C LEU A 295 11.88 14.13 6.98
N ILE A 296 10.72 13.55 6.66
CA ILE A 296 9.59 14.28 6.07
C ILE A 296 9.18 15.45 6.95
N GLN A 297 9.10 15.25 8.25
CA GLN A 297 8.65 16.29 9.19
C GLN A 297 9.66 17.42 9.41
N HIS A 298 10.97 17.11 9.38
CA HIS A 298 11.99 18.06 9.81
C HIS A 298 12.92 18.52 8.71
N ARG A 299 13.04 17.76 7.62
CA ARG A 299 13.95 18.05 6.50
C ARG A 299 13.31 17.68 5.14
N PRO A 300 12.09 18.17 4.85
CA PRO A 300 11.44 17.90 3.58
C PRO A 300 12.31 18.35 2.38
N ASP A 301 13.09 19.42 2.55
CA ASP A 301 14.03 19.95 1.57
C ASP A 301 15.07 18.93 1.07
N ALA A 302 15.50 18.01 1.95
CA ALA A 302 16.53 17.03 1.63
C ALA A 302 15.99 15.72 1.02
N ILE A 303 14.69 15.45 1.16
CA ILE A 303 14.12 14.13 0.82
C ILE A 303 14.27 13.76 -0.66
N PRO A 304 13.95 14.61 -1.65
CA PRO A 304 14.10 14.25 -3.04
C PRO A 304 15.53 13.79 -3.38
N GLN A 305 16.54 14.53 -2.87
CA GLN A 305 17.94 14.19 -3.09
C GLN A 305 18.35 12.88 -2.39
N ILE A 306 17.83 12.64 -1.20
CA ILE A 306 18.08 11.40 -0.47
C ILE A 306 17.51 10.20 -1.24
N LEU A 307 16.27 10.29 -1.71
CA LEU A 307 15.60 9.20 -2.40
C LEU A 307 16.25 8.89 -3.75
N ILE A 308 16.60 9.90 -4.55
CA ILE A 308 17.26 9.65 -5.83
C ILE A 308 18.67 9.06 -5.63
N GLN A 309 19.41 9.49 -4.61
CA GLN A 309 20.70 8.92 -4.27
C GLN A 309 20.55 7.44 -3.84
N ILE A 310 19.61 7.11 -2.98
CA ILE A 310 19.33 5.72 -2.58
C ILE A 310 18.99 4.87 -3.80
N ALA A 311 18.08 5.35 -4.66
CA ALA A 311 17.70 4.63 -5.86
C ALA A 311 18.89 4.42 -6.81
N THR A 312 19.76 5.40 -6.97
CA THR A 312 20.94 5.30 -7.85
C THR A 312 22.00 4.36 -7.29
N GLN A 313 22.16 4.28 -5.97
CA GLN A 313 23.19 3.46 -5.31
C GLN A 313 22.76 2.01 -5.02
N MET A 314 21.48 1.74 -4.95
CA MET A 314 20.99 0.37 -4.72
C MET A 314 20.79 -0.37 -6.05
N THR A 315 21.14 -1.67 -6.06
CA THR A 315 20.73 -2.51 -7.19
C THR A 315 19.21 -2.71 -7.19
N PRO A 316 18.59 -2.96 -8.37
CA PRO A 316 17.14 -3.09 -8.48
C PRO A 316 16.50 -4.06 -7.48
N ASP A 317 17.05 -5.26 -7.37
CA ASP A 317 16.48 -6.29 -6.48
C ASP A 317 16.70 -5.98 -4.99
N LYS A 318 17.82 -5.30 -4.63
CA LYS A 318 18.01 -4.83 -3.25
C LYS A 318 17.01 -3.71 -2.89
N PHE A 319 16.72 -2.82 -3.86
CA PHE A 319 15.71 -1.78 -3.68
C PHE A 319 14.33 -2.42 -3.46
N ALA A 320 13.92 -3.35 -4.32
CA ALA A 320 12.65 -4.07 -4.20
C ALA A 320 12.54 -4.85 -2.89
N ALA A 321 13.59 -5.60 -2.50
CA ALA A 321 13.66 -6.32 -1.23
C ALA A 321 13.52 -5.38 -0.02
N PHE A 322 14.24 -4.25 -0.03
CA PHE A 322 14.08 -3.21 0.99
C PHE A 322 12.64 -2.69 1.06
N MET A 323 12.01 -2.44 -0.09
CA MET A 323 10.62 -1.97 -0.15
C MET A 323 9.62 -3.02 0.35
N MET A 324 9.89 -4.32 0.21
CA MET A 324 8.96 -5.39 0.59
C MET A 324 9.20 -5.99 1.97
N THR A 325 10.42 -6.41 2.25
CA THR A 325 10.75 -7.20 3.44
C THR A 325 11.54 -6.43 4.48
N CYS A 326 12.42 -5.53 4.04
CA CYS A 326 13.29 -4.73 4.88
C CYS A 326 13.98 -5.56 5.99
N SER A 327 14.67 -6.61 5.58
CA SER A 327 15.50 -7.42 6.48
C SER A 327 16.65 -6.58 7.08
N PRO A 328 17.36 -7.04 8.11
CA PRO A 328 18.56 -6.37 8.60
C PRO A 328 19.64 -6.14 7.52
N LEU A 329 19.75 -7.06 6.56
CA LEU A 329 20.66 -6.91 5.42
C LEU A 329 20.19 -5.82 4.46
N ASP A 330 18.87 -5.72 4.20
CA ASP A 330 18.29 -4.66 3.36
C ASP A 330 18.48 -3.29 4.00
N LEU A 331 18.31 -3.20 5.32
CA LEU A 331 18.60 -1.99 6.08
C LEU A 331 20.08 -1.59 5.97
N LEU A 332 21.01 -2.55 6.05
CA LEU A 332 22.43 -2.27 5.86
C LEU A 332 22.73 -1.77 4.44
N ASN A 333 22.09 -2.35 3.41
CA ASN A 333 22.21 -1.88 2.03
C ASN A 333 21.67 -0.45 1.88
N LEU A 334 20.53 -0.13 2.51
CA LEU A 334 19.98 1.21 2.55
C LEU A 334 20.97 2.21 3.18
N LEU A 335 21.51 1.88 4.36
CA LEU A 335 22.44 2.76 5.09
C LEU A 335 23.73 3.04 4.31
N ARG A 336 24.20 2.08 3.50
CA ARG A 336 25.36 2.27 2.61
C ARG A 336 25.04 3.17 1.41
N ALA A 337 23.80 3.12 0.91
CA ALA A 337 23.35 3.92 -0.22
C ALA A 337 22.95 5.35 0.19
N ALA A 338 22.51 5.54 1.42
CA ALA A 338 21.99 6.80 1.92
C ALA A 338 23.12 7.81 2.20
N PRO A 339 22.87 9.12 2.01
CA PRO A 339 23.84 10.17 2.36
C PRO A 339 24.10 10.20 3.88
N ALA A 340 25.37 10.14 4.29
CA ALA A 340 25.74 9.99 5.69
C ALA A 340 25.23 11.11 6.62
N ARG A 341 25.27 12.38 6.18
CA ARG A 341 24.95 13.53 7.04
C ARG A 341 23.50 13.60 7.52
N PRO A 342 22.45 13.52 6.67
CA PRO A 342 21.08 13.56 7.15
C PRO A 342 20.75 12.41 8.11
N PHE A 343 21.24 11.21 7.80
CA PHE A 343 21.00 10.02 8.61
C PHE A 343 21.74 10.05 9.95
N THR A 344 22.97 10.53 10.00
CA THR A 344 23.69 10.68 11.29
C THR A 344 23.07 11.75 12.17
N CYS A 345 22.56 12.84 11.60
CA CYS A 345 21.85 13.85 12.39
C CYS A 345 20.54 13.31 12.98
N ALA A 346 19.81 12.52 12.23
CA ALA A 346 18.61 11.84 12.72
C ALA A 346 18.96 10.82 13.81
N LEU A 347 19.99 9.99 13.60
CA LEU A 347 20.48 9.00 14.58
C LEU A 347 20.98 9.62 15.90
N LEU A 348 21.62 10.79 15.85
CA LEU A 348 22.15 11.49 17.03
C LEU A 348 21.05 12.27 17.78
N GLY A 349 19.78 12.08 17.45
CA GLY A 349 18.67 12.76 18.14
C GLY A 349 18.65 14.28 17.96
N ARG A 350 19.34 14.81 16.92
CA ARG A 350 19.27 16.23 16.57
C ARG A 350 17.90 16.63 16.03
N TYR A 351 17.10 15.65 15.62
CA TYR A 351 15.66 15.77 15.35
C TYR A 351 14.90 15.01 16.45
N ARG A 352 13.80 15.56 16.95
CA ARG A 352 12.94 14.84 17.90
C ARG A 352 12.40 13.57 17.24
N TRP A 353 12.65 12.41 17.86
CA TRP A 353 12.10 11.15 17.40
C TRP A 353 10.59 11.12 17.61
N ILE A 354 9.89 10.56 16.63
CA ILE A 354 8.44 10.30 16.67
C ILE A 354 8.14 9.15 17.64
#